data_c20d23cee03077b8976423dd29f76520
#
_entry.id   c20d23cee03077b8976423dd29f76520
#
_cell.length_a   1.000
_cell.length_b   1.000
_cell.length_c   1.000
_cell.angle_alpha   90.00
_cell.angle_beta   90.00
_cell.angle_gamma   90.00
#
_symmetry.space_group_name_H-M   'P 1'
#
loop_
_entity.id
_entity.type
_entity.pdbx_description
1 polymer ?
#
loop_
_entity_poly.entity_id
_entity_poly.type
_entity_poly.pdbx_seq_one_letter_code
_entity_poly.pdbx_strand_id
1 'polypeptide(L)'
;MCFKLGNCPSHFKIFTSIIIPKPNKESYDSFRPIILLNTLGKLIKKFIGDRLQFHLILNNFIHPSQLGGLKQRSMLDTNITLTHFIYSEWVKQKIMSTLAFNIAQFFPSLNHQLLPLILRKARFDPKVEYFFSNYLVGRKTWYFWNIFSSLFFNVEIGVGQGSALSSILFALYLASVLHNLEKCLKILKIPVSILFFVNDGLLIA
;
A
#
# COMPACT_ATOMS: atom_id res chain seq x y z
N MET A 1 15.04 -15.94 -12.59
CA MET A 1 14.95 -15.76 -14.06
C MET A 1 13.96 -14.66 -14.42
N CYS A 2 12.67 -14.72 -14.04
CA CYS A 2 11.65 -13.69 -14.39
C CYS A 2 12.08 -12.25 -14.04
N PHE A 3 12.60 -12.01 -12.84
CA PHE A 3 13.03 -10.69 -12.42
C PHE A 3 14.28 -10.18 -13.18
N LYS A 4 15.22 -11.07 -13.49
CA LYS A 4 16.40 -10.70 -14.31
C LYS A 4 16.03 -10.29 -15.73
N LEU A 5 14.96 -10.87 -16.26
CA LEU A 5 14.44 -10.59 -17.60
C LEU A 5 13.38 -9.48 -17.62
N GLY A 6 12.99 -8.97 -16.46
CA GLY A 6 11.90 -8.00 -16.33
C GLY A 6 10.53 -8.55 -16.78
N ASN A 7 10.36 -9.86 -16.87
CA ASN A 7 9.13 -10.47 -17.38
C ASN A 7 8.34 -11.18 -16.27
N CYS A 8 7.04 -10.94 -16.23
CA CYS A 8 6.11 -11.65 -15.37
C CYS A 8 5.27 -12.62 -16.21
N PRO A 9 5.38 -13.95 -16.02
CA PRO A 9 4.60 -14.92 -16.77
C PRO A 9 3.09 -14.67 -16.64
N SER A 10 2.35 -14.88 -17.73
CA SER A 10 0.90 -14.64 -17.79
C SER A 10 0.12 -15.41 -16.71
N HIS A 11 0.56 -16.62 -16.39
CA HIS A 11 -0.05 -17.44 -15.33
C HIS A 11 -0.07 -16.76 -13.95
N PHE A 12 0.89 -15.88 -13.64
CA PHE A 12 0.92 -15.13 -12.40
C PHE A 12 0.11 -13.82 -12.43
N LYS A 13 -0.48 -13.51 -13.59
CA LYS A 13 -1.35 -12.34 -13.78
C LYS A 13 -2.83 -12.68 -13.68
N ILE A 14 -3.16 -13.97 -13.59
CA ILE A 14 -4.54 -14.46 -13.42
C ILE A 14 -4.74 -14.84 -11.96
N PHE A 15 -5.83 -14.39 -11.37
CA PHE A 15 -6.16 -14.65 -9.96
C PHE A 15 -7.66 -14.75 -9.73
N THR A 16 -8.02 -15.42 -8.66
CA THR A 16 -9.40 -15.51 -8.17
C THR A 16 -9.64 -14.44 -7.11
N SER A 17 -10.71 -13.70 -7.22
CA SER A 17 -11.16 -12.76 -6.19
C SER A 17 -12.33 -13.34 -5.42
N ILE A 18 -12.14 -13.62 -4.13
CA ILE A 18 -13.22 -14.02 -3.24
C ILE A 18 -13.86 -12.78 -2.64
N ILE A 19 -15.17 -12.69 -2.70
CA ILE A 19 -15.94 -11.59 -2.13
C ILE A 19 -16.30 -11.94 -0.70
N ILE A 20 -15.78 -11.18 0.27
CA ILE A 20 -16.06 -11.36 1.70
C ILE A 20 -16.91 -10.20 2.18
N PRO A 21 -18.06 -10.43 2.82
CA PRO A 21 -18.87 -9.36 3.40
C PRO A 21 -18.13 -8.71 4.58
N LYS A 22 -18.28 -7.40 4.73
CA LYS A 22 -17.83 -6.67 5.92
C LYS A 22 -18.87 -6.84 7.02
N PRO A 23 -18.47 -7.11 8.26
CA PRO A 23 -19.42 -7.23 9.35
C PRO A 23 -20.20 -5.92 9.55
N ASN A 24 -21.49 -6.03 9.84
CA ASN A 24 -22.38 -4.92 10.19
C ASN A 24 -22.57 -3.82 9.10
N LYS A 25 -22.48 -4.17 7.83
CA LYS A 25 -22.77 -3.26 6.72
C LYS A 25 -23.64 -3.94 5.66
N GLU A 26 -24.71 -3.28 5.25
CA GLU A 26 -25.70 -3.78 4.25
C GLU A 26 -25.63 -3.02 2.90
N SER A 27 -24.62 -2.19 2.68
CA SER A 27 -24.52 -1.38 1.46
C SER A 27 -23.60 -2.02 0.39
N TYR A 28 -23.61 -1.51 -0.84
CA TYR A 28 -22.74 -1.93 -1.93
C TYR A 28 -21.24 -1.93 -1.57
N ASP A 29 -20.81 -1.03 -0.68
CA ASP A 29 -19.43 -0.95 -0.19
C ASP A 29 -19.12 -1.96 0.93
N SER A 30 -20.06 -2.86 1.19
CA SER A 30 -19.99 -3.86 2.28
C SER A 30 -19.11 -5.06 1.97
N PHE A 31 -18.48 -5.11 0.83
CA PHE A 31 -17.69 -6.26 0.38
C PHE A 31 -16.20 -5.95 0.28
N ARG A 32 -15.39 -6.97 0.58
CA ARG A 32 -13.93 -6.94 0.38
C ARG A 32 -13.54 -8.00 -0.63
N PRO A 33 -13.09 -7.66 -1.82
CA PRO A 33 -12.51 -8.62 -2.74
C PRO A 33 -11.10 -8.99 -2.26
N ILE A 34 -10.91 -10.23 -1.84
CA ILE A 34 -9.61 -10.79 -1.47
C ILE A 34 -9.09 -11.64 -2.60
N ILE A 35 -7.88 -11.33 -3.09
CA ILE A 35 -7.29 -12.11 -4.17
C ILE A 35 -6.59 -13.36 -3.67
N LEU A 36 -6.92 -14.47 -4.29
CA LEU A 36 -6.20 -15.73 -4.14
C LEU A 36 -5.21 -15.88 -5.28
N LEU A 37 -3.96 -15.97 -4.92
CA LEU A 37 -2.85 -16.16 -5.85
C LEU A 37 -2.35 -17.61 -5.79
N ASN A 38 -1.82 -18.08 -6.90
CA ASN A 38 -1.06 -19.32 -6.94
C ASN A 38 0.10 -19.28 -5.91
N THR A 39 0.35 -20.39 -5.22
CA THR A 39 1.37 -20.48 -4.16
C THR A 39 2.76 -20.05 -4.63
N LEU A 40 3.17 -20.50 -5.83
CA LEU A 40 4.45 -20.10 -6.41
C LEU A 40 4.47 -18.60 -6.73
N GLY A 41 3.36 -18.06 -7.23
CA GLY A 41 3.19 -16.62 -7.46
C GLY A 41 3.26 -15.81 -6.17
N LYS A 42 2.70 -16.31 -5.06
CA LYS A 42 2.83 -15.68 -3.72
C LYS A 42 4.28 -15.63 -3.27
N LEU A 43 5.01 -16.75 -3.43
CA LEU A 43 6.42 -16.85 -3.03
C LEU A 43 7.28 -15.84 -3.81
N ILE A 44 7.14 -15.81 -5.14
CA ILE A 44 7.89 -14.87 -6.00
C ILE A 44 7.57 -13.41 -5.59
N LYS A 45 6.30 -13.09 -5.40
CA LYS A 45 5.87 -11.75 -4.99
C LYS A 45 6.39 -11.35 -3.61
N LYS A 46 6.49 -12.31 -2.69
CA LYS A 46 7.10 -12.09 -1.38
C LYS A 46 8.58 -11.75 -1.51
N PHE A 47 9.36 -12.52 -2.28
CA PHE A 47 10.78 -12.23 -2.50
C PHE A 47 11.01 -10.86 -3.15
N ILE A 48 10.18 -10.50 -4.14
CA ILE A 48 10.27 -9.19 -4.79
C ILE A 48 9.91 -8.10 -3.78
N GLY A 49 8.84 -8.26 -3.02
CA GLY A 49 8.42 -7.29 -2.00
C GLY A 49 9.48 -7.06 -0.94
N ASP A 50 10.12 -8.12 -0.46
CA ASP A 50 11.20 -8.03 0.53
C ASP A 50 12.39 -7.23 0.01
N ARG A 51 12.80 -7.46 -1.24
CA ARG A 51 13.88 -6.70 -1.88
C ARG A 51 13.52 -5.24 -2.13
N LEU A 52 12.28 -4.98 -2.56
CA LEU A 52 11.79 -3.62 -2.72
C LEU A 52 11.81 -2.88 -1.38
N GLN A 53 11.25 -3.48 -0.34
CA GLN A 53 11.22 -2.87 0.98
C GLN A 53 12.63 -2.56 1.49
N PHE A 54 13.56 -3.50 1.36
CA PHE A 54 14.95 -3.29 1.74
C PHE A 54 15.57 -2.08 1.02
N HIS A 55 15.41 -2.01 -0.31
CA HIS A 55 15.92 -0.89 -1.10
C HIS A 55 15.29 0.46 -0.70
N LEU A 56 13.97 0.47 -0.47
CA LEU A 56 13.23 1.69 -0.09
C LEU A 56 13.63 2.19 1.30
N ILE A 57 13.87 1.30 2.25
CA ILE A 57 14.33 1.66 3.59
C ILE A 57 15.77 2.16 3.53
N LEU A 58 16.67 1.45 2.85
CA LEU A 58 18.07 1.83 2.73
C LEU A 58 18.27 3.22 2.11
N ASN A 59 17.42 3.58 1.15
CA ASN A 59 17.47 4.88 0.47
C ASN A 59 16.57 5.95 1.12
N ASN A 60 16.01 5.70 2.30
CA ASN A 60 15.11 6.60 3.03
C ASN A 60 13.94 7.09 2.16
N PHE A 61 13.46 6.26 1.23
CA PHE A 61 12.36 6.64 0.35
C PHE A 61 11.00 6.53 1.05
N ILE A 62 10.83 5.56 1.96
CA ILE A 62 9.61 5.42 2.75
C ILE A 62 9.56 6.53 3.80
N HIS A 63 8.44 7.22 3.85
CA HIS A 63 8.25 8.28 4.84
C HIS A 63 8.27 7.71 6.27
N PRO A 64 8.98 8.34 7.24
CA PRO A 64 9.08 7.85 8.62
C PRO A 64 7.72 7.64 9.30
N SER A 65 6.75 8.48 8.98
CA SER A 65 5.37 8.40 9.50
C SER A 65 4.55 7.23 8.98
N GLN A 66 5.06 6.49 7.97
CA GLN A 66 4.40 5.30 7.44
C GLN A 66 4.78 4.09 8.28
N LEU A 67 3.90 3.65 9.18
CA LEU A 67 4.15 2.54 10.10
C LEU A 67 3.50 1.23 9.65
N GLY A 68 2.41 1.29 8.89
CA GLY A 68 1.69 0.09 8.44
C GLY A 68 2.18 -0.50 7.13
N GLY A 69 2.00 -1.82 6.96
CA GLY A 69 2.29 -2.53 5.72
C GLY A 69 3.77 -2.82 5.46
N LEU A 70 4.65 -2.55 6.42
CA LEU A 70 6.08 -2.76 6.36
C LEU A 70 6.50 -3.86 7.34
N LYS A 71 7.52 -4.64 6.99
CA LYS A 71 8.12 -5.59 7.92
C LYS A 71 8.76 -4.85 9.10
N GLN A 72 8.73 -5.49 10.26
CA GLN A 72 9.29 -4.95 11.53
C GLN A 72 8.59 -3.67 12.01
N ARG A 73 7.41 -3.35 11.49
CA ARG A 73 6.54 -2.29 11.99
C ARG A 73 5.15 -2.85 12.28
N SER A 74 4.58 -2.46 13.38
CA SER A 74 3.32 -2.99 13.90
C SER A 74 2.34 -1.88 14.28
N MET A 75 1.10 -2.25 14.54
CA MET A 75 0.11 -1.34 15.12
C MET A 75 0.56 -0.84 16.50
N LEU A 76 1.30 -1.67 17.23
CA LEU A 76 1.84 -1.29 18.53
C LEU A 76 2.80 -0.10 18.44
N ASP A 77 3.66 -0.06 17.41
CA ASP A 77 4.57 1.06 17.16
C ASP A 77 3.79 2.36 16.91
N THR A 78 2.67 2.28 16.19
CA THR A 78 1.78 3.42 15.96
C THR A 78 1.18 3.92 17.28
N ASN A 79 0.68 3.01 18.10
CA ASN A 79 0.09 3.35 19.40
C ASN A 79 1.11 3.95 20.35
N ILE A 80 2.30 3.37 20.45
CA ILE A 80 3.40 3.89 21.28
C ILE A 80 3.79 5.29 20.81
N THR A 81 3.93 5.50 19.50
CA THR A 81 4.27 6.80 18.93
C THR A 81 3.19 7.84 19.25
N LEU A 82 1.92 7.51 19.04
CA LEU A 82 0.80 8.38 19.37
C LEU A 82 0.76 8.73 20.86
N THR A 83 0.89 7.71 21.72
CA THR A 83 0.91 7.89 23.17
C THR A 83 2.06 8.79 23.61
N HIS A 84 3.25 8.60 23.03
CA HIS A 84 4.40 9.46 23.30
C HIS A 84 4.14 10.91 22.90
N PHE A 85 3.53 11.17 21.74
CA PHE A 85 3.12 12.52 21.34
C PHE A 85 2.16 13.13 22.35
N ILE A 86 1.12 12.41 22.77
CA ILE A 86 0.14 12.88 23.73
C ILE A 86 0.82 13.29 25.03
N TYR A 87 1.60 12.40 25.64
CA TYR A 87 2.26 12.69 26.90
C TYR A 87 3.28 13.81 26.79
N SER A 88 4.03 13.92 25.70
CA SER A 88 5.03 14.96 25.50
C SER A 88 4.40 16.36 25.43
N GLU A 89 3.21 16.50 24.87
CA GLU A 89 2.50 17.78 24.81
C GLU A 89 1.76 18.10 26.14
N TRP A 90 1.23 17.08 26.82
CA TRP A 90 0.64 17.26 28.16
C TRP A 90 1.64 17.75 29.21
N VAL A 91 2.87 17.21 29.18
CA VAL A 91 3.96 17.72 30.07
C VAL A 91 4.22 19.21 29.82
N LYS A 92 4.05 19.68 28.58
CA LYS A 92 4.17 21.11 28.23
C LYS A 92 2.89 21.91 28.51
N GLN A 93 1.87 21.31 29.12
CA GLN A 93 0.56 21.90 29.39
C GLN A 93 -0.17 22.38 28.11
N LYS A 94 0.05 21.70 26.99
CA LYS A 94 -0.61 22.00 25.73
C LYS A 94 -1.81 21.12 25.49
N ILE A 95 -2.81 21.67 24.80
CA ILE A 95 -3.95 20.92 24.28
C ILE A 95 -3.53 20.33 22.94
N MET A 96 -3.85 19.06 22.72
CA MET A 96 -3.58 18.37 21.48
C MET A 96 -4.89 18.01 20.77
N SER A 97 -4.94 18.27 19.49
CA SER A 97 -6.04 17.90 18.61
C SER A 97 -5.60 16.80 17.66
N THR A 98 -6.47 15.82 17.40
CA THR A 98 -6.20 14.74 16.43
C THR A 98 -7.33 14.64 15.42
N LEU A 99 -6.96 14.55 14.15
CA LEU A 99 -7.87 14.25 13.05
C LEU A 99 -7.56 12.88 12.49
N ALA A 100 -8.47 11.92 12.71
CA ALA A 100 -8.39 10.60 12.12
C ALA A 100 -9.13 10.55 10.78
N PHE A 101 -8.53 9.95 9.77
CA PHE A 101 -9.14 9.78 8.45
C PHE A 101 -8.70 8.48 7.81
N ASN A 102 -9.47 8.01 6.85
CA ASN A 102 -9.18 6.79 6.10
C ASN A 102 -9.19 7.08 4.60
N ILE A 103 -8.20 6.56 3.87
CA ILE A 103 -8.18 6.63 2.41
C ILE A 103 -9.04 5.49 1.86
N ALA A 104 -10.24 5.84 1.41
CA ALA A 104 -11.19 4.88 0.86
C ALA A 104 -10.65 4.24 -0.43
N GLN A 105 -10.95 2.94 -0.62
CA GLN A 105 -10.63 2.17 -1.83
C GLN A 105 -9.16 2.29 -2.31
N PHE A 106 -8.21 2.47 -1.41
CA PHE A 106 -6.84 2.78 -1.75
C PHE A 106 -6.18 1.72 -2.66
N PHE A 107 -6.25 0.44 -2.30
CA PHE A 107 -5.67 -0.63 -3.13
C PHE A 107 -6.31 -0.74 -4.53
N PRO A 108 -7.65 -0.66 -4.68
CA PRO A 108 -8.29 -0.63 -5.99
C PRO A 108 -7.99 0.61 -6.83
N SER A 109 -7.64 1.75 -6.23
CA SER A 109 -7.44 3.02 -6.94
C SER A 109 -6.02 3.27 -7.43
N LEU A 110 -5.05 2.39 -7.10
CA LEU A 110 -3.66 2.56 -7.51
C LEU A 110 -3.52 2.63 -9.04
N ASN A 111 -3.02 3.75 -9.54
CA ASN A 111 -2.82 3.98 -10.97
C ASN A 111 -1.56 3.25 -11.46
N HIS A 112 -1.73 2.31 -12.39
CA HIS A 112 -0.65 1.52 -12.96
C HIS A 112 0.38 2.35 -13.74
N GLN A 113 -0.04 3.46 -14.35
CA GLN A 113 0.83 4.32 -15.16
C GLN A 113 1.80 5.15 -14.30
N LEU A 114 1.41 5.47 -13.07
CA LEU A 114 2.26 6.25 -12.15
C LEU A 114 3.34 5.39 -11.48
N LEU A 115 3.12 4.09 -11.32
CA LEU A 115 4.06 3.23 -10.62
C LEU A 115 5.46 3.21 -11.24
N PRO A 116 5.65 3.07 -12.55
CA PRO A 116 6.99 3.12 -13.15
C PRO A 116 7.70 4.44 -12.88
N LEU A 117 6.98 5.56 -12.92
CA LEU A 117 7.53 6.88 -12.63
C LEU A 117 8.00 7.00 -11.16
N ILE A 118 7.22 6.45 -10.23
CA ILE A 118 7.57 6.44 -8.80
C ILE A 118 8.80 5.55 -8.56
N LEU A 119 8.87 4.38 -9.20
CA LEU A 119 10.02 3.48 -9.11
C LEU A 119 11.30 4.13 -9.65
N ARG A 120 11.20 4.85 -10.77
CA ARG A 120 12.31 5.61 -11.34
C ARG A 120 12.77 6.72 -10.38
N LYS A 121 11.84 7.45 -9.80
CA LYS A 121 12.13 8.48 -8.79
C LYS A 121 12.80 7.87 -7.55
N ALA A 122 12.42 6.66 -7.16
CA ALA A 122 13.04 5.90 -6.07
C ALA A 122 14.39 5.26 -6.46
N ARG A 123 14.92 5.55 -7.64
CA ARG A 123 16.22 5.08 -8.15
C ARG A 123 16.35 3.55 -8.20
N PHE A 124 15.27 2.87 -8.55
CA PHE A 124 15.33 1.45 -8.84
C PHE A 124 16.03 1.17 -10.17
N ASP A 125 16.63 -0.03 -10.27
CA ASP A 125 17.16 -0.54 -11.54
C ASP A 125 16.03 -0.54 -12.60
N PRO A 126 16.30 -0.10 -13.85
CA PRO A 126 15.30 -0.13 -14.94
C PRO A 126 14.63 -1.49 -15.15
N LYS A 127 15.32 -2.59 -14.82
CA LYS A 127 14.74 -3.94 -14.87
C LYS A 127 13.57 -4.12 -13.89
N VAL A 128 13.63 -3.46 -12.75
CA VAL A 128 12.54 -3.45 -11.75
C VAL A 128 11.33 -2.70 -12.32
N GLU A 129 11.56 -1.52 -12.90
CA GLU A 129 10.52 -0.73 -13.55
C GLU A 129 9.86 -1.54 -14.68
N TYR A 130 10.66 -2.17 -15.54
CA TYR A 130 10.15 -3.01 -16.63
C TYR A 130 9.36 -4.22 -16.12
N PHE A 131 9.83 -4.89 -15.06
CA PHE A 131 9.10 -5.99 -14.43
C PHE A 131 7.72 -5.53 -13.93
N PHE A 132 7.63 -4.39 -13.26
CA PHE A 132 6.35 -3.89 -12.75
C PHE A 132 5.42 -3.44 -13.86
N SER A 133 5.93 -2.77 -14.88
CA SER A 133 5.15 -2.40 -16.07
C SER A 133 4.55 -3.66 -16.73
N ASN A 134 5.36 -4.71 -16.87
CA ASN A 134 4.88 -5.99 -17.40
C ASN A 134 3.91 -6.70 -16.44
N TYR A 135 4.18 -6.69 -15.12
CA TYR A 135 3.32 -7.31 -14.11
C TYR A 135 1.91 -6.70 -14.06
N LEU A 136 1.79 -5.40 -14.28
CA LEU A 136 0.53 -4.69 -14.18
C LEU A 136 -0.34 -4.80 -15.44
N VAL A 137 0.26 -5.09 -16.59
CA VAL A 137 -0.45 -5.23 -17.87
C VAL A 137 -1.00 -6.64 -18.07
N GLY A 138 -2.21 -6.74 -18.60
CA GLY A 138 -2.87 -8.02 -18.93
C GLY A 138 -3.27 -8.86 -17.71
N ARG A 139 -3.50 -8.22 -16.59
CA ARG A 139 -4.02 -8.87 -15.38
C ARG A 139 -5.49 -9.19 -15.55
N LYS A 140 -5.90 -10.37 -15.09
CA LYS A 140 -7.27 -10.85 -15.17
C LYS A 140 -7.70 -11.43 -13.83
N THR A 141 -8.97 -11.23 -13.50
CA THR A 141 -9.61 -11.84 -12.33
C THR A 141 -10.98 -12.37 -12.68
N TRP A 142 -11.40 -13.40 -11.98
CA TRP A 142 -12.82 -13.74 -11.86
C TRP A 142 -13.22 -13.61 -10.39
N TYR A 143 -14.48 -13.31 -10.18
CA TYR A 143 -15.02 -13.22 -8.83
C TYR A 143 -15.69 -14.53 -8.45
N PHE A 144 -15.46 -14.95 -7.24
CA PHE A 144 -16.10 -16.13 -6.66
C PHE A 144 -16.89 -15.72 -5.42
N TRP A 145 -18.18 -16.06 -5.40
CA TRP A 145 -19.07 -15.78 -4.30
C TRP A 145 -19.99 -16.98 -4.09
N ASN A 146 -19.86 -17.65 -2.94
CA ASN A 146 -20.52 -18.91 -2.62
C ASN A 146 -20.24 -19.97 -3.70
N ILE A 147 -21.28 -20.37 -4.45
CA ILE A 147 -21.20 -21.34 -5.56
C ILE A 147 -21.09 -20.68 -6.94
N PHE A 148 -21.19 -19.35 -7.00
CA PHE A 148 -21.17 -18.63 -8.28
C PHE A 148 -19.77 -18.15 -8.65
N SER A 149 -19.41 -18.30 -9.90
CA SER A 149 -18.22 -17.73 -10.50
C SER A 149 -18.59 -16.79 -11.64
N SER A 150 -17.92 -15.64 -11.70
CA SER A 150 -18.10 -14.70 -12.82
C SER A 150 -17.27 -15.09 -14.03
N LEU A 151 -17.46 -14.40 -15.15
CA LEU A 151 -16.53 -14.38 -16.26
C LEU A 151 -15.23 -13.68 -15.86
N PHE A 152 -14.22 -13.75 -16.71
CA PHE A 152 -12.96 -13.01 -16.52
C PHE A 152 -13.13 -11.53 -16.77
N PHE A 153 -12.60 -10.71 -15.87
CA PHE A 153 -12.49 -9.27 -16.00
C PHE A 153 -11.03 -8.85 -16.11
N ASN A 154 -10.74 -7.87 -16.95
CA ASN A 154 -9.44 -7.23 -16.99
C ASN A 154 -9.27 -6.33 -15.75
N VAL A 155 -8.05 -6.30 -15.21
CA VAL A 155 -7.70 -5.44 -14.07
C VAL A 155 -6.72 -4.38 -14.56
N GLU A 156 -7.24 -3.23 -14.93
CA GLU A 156 -6.47 -2.11 -15.50
C GLU A 156 -6.02 -1.09 -14.44
N ILE A 157 -6.62 -1.14 -13.29
CA ILE A 157 -6.37 -0.23 -12.17
C ILE A 157 -6.23 -1.03 -10.87
N GLY A 158 -5.47 -0.50 -9.94
CA GLY A 158 -5.36 -1.04 -8.58
C GLY A 158 -4.47 -2.26 -8.44
N VAL A 159 -4.25 -2.61 -7.18
CA VAL A 159 -3.58 -3.84 -6.76
C VAL A 159 -4.49 -4.62 -5.83
N GLY A 160 -4.45 -5.94 -5.92
CA GLY A 160 -5.38 -6.76 -5.17
C GLY A 160 -5.01 -6.87 -3.70
N GLN A 161 -6.00 -6.87 -2.84
CA GLN A 161 -5.84 -7.15 -1.40
C GLN A 161 -5.46 -8.63 -1.20
N GLY A 162 -4.46 -8.88 -0.34
CA GLY A 162 -3.96 -10.24 -0.07
C GLY A 162 -2.66 -10.61 -0.79
N SER A 163 -2.09 -9.73 -1.60
CA SER A 163 -0.75 -9.93 -2.15
C SER A 163 0.31 -9.29 -1.27
N ALA A 164 1.38 -10.02 -0.97
CA ALA A 164 2.53 -9.50 -0.23
C ALA A 164 3.20 -8.29 -0.91
N LEU A 165 3.01 -8.15 -2.22
CA LEU A 165 3.55 -7.03 -2.99
C LEU A 165 2.68 -5.77 -2.85
N SER A 166 1.38 -5.92 -2.60
CA SER A 166 0.44 -4.80 -2.59
C SER A 166 0.73 -3.81 -1.45
N SER A 167 1.12 -4.29 -0.27
CA SER A 167 1.46 -3.43 0.87
C SER A 167 2.69 -2.57 0.61
N ILE A 168 3.73 -3.13 -0.01
CA ILE A 168 4.93 -2.35 -0.31
C ILE A 168 4.71 -1.36 -1.46
N LEU A 169 3.93 -1.74 -2.49
CA LEU A 169 3.53 -0.80 -3.54
C LEU A 169 2.69 0.33 -2.98
N PHE A 170 1.81 0.02 -2.03
CA PHE A 170 1.06 1.02 -1.29
C PHE A 170 1.99 2.01 -0.58
N ALA A 171 2.93 1.52 0.24
CA ALA A 171 3.87 2.36 0.98
C ALA A 171 4.69 3.26 0.04
N LEU A 172 5.08 2.73 -1.13
CA LEU A 172 5.80 3.47 -2.17
C LEU A 172 4.97 4.64 -2.74
N TYR A 173 3.69 4.41 -3.03
CA TYR A 173 2.79 5.46 -3.49
C TYR A 173 2.57 6.52 -2.43
N LEU A 174 2.26 6.08 -1.22
CA LEU A 174 1.97 6.99 -0.11
C LEU A 174 3.19 7.83 0.27
N ALA A 175 4.40 7.29 0.17
CA ALA A 175 5.63 8.01 0.48
C ALA A 175 5.73 9.34 -0.28
N SER A 176 5.42 9.36 -1.57
CA SER A 176 5.44 10.58 -2.38
C SER A 176 4.41 11.61 -1.90
N VAL A 177 3.23 11.15 -1.52
CA VAL A 177 2.15 12.02 -0.99
C VAL A 177 2.54 12.60 0.36
N LEU A 178 3.07 11.77 1.27
CA LEU A 178 3.48 12.18 2.60
C LEU A 178 4.63 13.19 2.58
N HIS A 179 5.64 12.97 1.74
CA HIS A 179 6.74 13.93 1.56
C HIS A 179 6.24 15.29 1.04
N ASN A 180 5.29 15.30 0.11
CA ASN A 180 4.70 16.54 -0.39
C ASN A 180 3.86 17.22 0.69
N LEU A 181 3.04 16.46 1.42
CA LEU A 181 2.23 16.99 2.52
C LEU A 181 3.12 17.61 3.61
N GLU A 182 4.16 16.90 4.05
CA GLU A 182 5.11 17.42 5.03
C GLU A 182 5.78 18.73 4.55
N LYS A 183 6.16 18.80 3.26
CA LYS A 183 6.67 20.04 2.67
C LYS A 183 5.66 21.18 2.75
N CYS A 184 4.42 20.94 2.37
CA CYS A 184 3.36 21.96 2.43
C CYS A 184 3.14 22.45 3.87
N LEU A 185 3.09 21.53 4.84
CA LEU A 185 2.92 21.88 6.25
C LEU A 185 4.09 22.74 6.77
N LYS A 186 5.33 22.41 6.38
CA LYS A 186 6.52 23.20 6.73
C LYS A 186 6.49 24.60 6.10
N ILE A 187 6.09 24.74 4.84
CA ILE A 187 5.96 26.03 4.14
C ILE A 187 4.89 26.89 4.83
N LEU A 188 3.76 26.31 5.19
CA LEU A 188 2.65 26.99 5.86
C LEU A 188 2.92 27.23 7.35
N LYS A 189 4.03 26.73 7.89
CA LYS A 189 4.39 26.79 9.32
C LYS A 189 3.30 26.21 10.24
N ILE A 190 2.60 25.17 9.76
CA ILE A 190 1.56 24.49 10.54
C ILE A 190 2.24 23.38 11.36
N PRO A 191 2.19 23.41 12.71
CA PRO A 191 2.84 22.45 13.59
C PRO A 191 2.03 21.15 13.68
N VAL A 192 1.91 20.42 12.58
CA VAL A 192 1.17 19.15 12.51
C VAL A 192 2.13 17.99 12.27
N SER A 193 2.01 16.97 13.10
CA SER A 193 2.64 15.67 12.92
C SER A 193 1.70 14.72 12.17
N ILE A 194 2.28 13.82 11.37
CA ILE A 194 1.54 12.88 10.54
C ILE A 194 1.89 11.47 10.99
N LEU A 195 0.89 10.62 11.17
CA LEU A 195 1.07 9.18 11.36
C LEU A 195 0.17 8.41 10.39
N PHE A 196 0.69 7.34 9.79
CA PHE A 196 -0.08 6.46 8.91
C PHE A 196 0.12 4.99 9.26
N PHE A 197 -0.99 4.28 9.33
CA PHE A 197 -1.01 2.82 9.39
C PHE A 197 -1.80 2.26 8.22
N VAL A 198 -1.10 1.83 7.17
CA VAL A 198 -1.67 1.46 5.87
C VAL A 198 -2.48 2.64 5.32
N ASN A 199 -3.79 2.53 5.19
CA ASN A 199 -4.69 3.56 4.65
C ASN A 199 -5.34 4.44 5.72
N ASP A 200 -5.10 4.17 6.99
CA ASP A 200 -5.59 4.97 8.11
C ASP A 200 -4.55 6.03 8.48
N GLY A 201 -4.95 7.28 8.49
CA GLY A 201 -4.09 8.42 8.77
C GLY A 201 -4.53 9.19 10.01
N LEU A 202 -3.55 9.76 10.72
CA LEU A 202 -3.75 10.68 11.83
C LEU A 202 -2.95 11.96 11.55
N LEU A 203 -3.61 13.10 11.65
CA LEU A 203 -2.98 14.40 11.77
C LEU A 203 -3.07 14.84 13.23
N ILE A 204 -1.95 15.26 13.79
CA ILE A 204 -1.80 15.59 15.21
C ILE A 204 -1.26 17.02 15.31
N ALA A 205 -2.03 17.91 15.93
CA ALA A 205 -1.70 19.33 16.12
C ALA A 205 -1.70 19.71 17.60
#